data_af7d84d7a38d880d2522b105eeff7ae1
#
_entry.id   af7d84d7a38d880d2522b105eeff7ae1
#
_cell.length_a   1.000
_cell.length_b   1.000
_cell.length_c   1.000
_cell.angle_alpha   90.00
_cell.angle_beta   90.00
_cell.angle_gamma   90.00
#
_symmetry.space_group_name_H-M   'P 1'
#
loop_
_entity.id
_entity.type
_entity.pdbx_description
1 polymer ?
#
loop_
_entity_poly.entity_id
_entity_poly.type
_entity_poly.pdbx_seq_one_letter_code
_entity_poly.pdbx_strand_id
1 'polypeptide(L)'
;MTATQPSRCPRCGTVRAVQVAPLDLCPACLLATALSMGDEPCPYQVLAPIGEDSSGVTFLAQALGGAREYVALKVLGPRDDADAVLSRYRRWKPALASVQHPSVAKLVDIGLTAEGHVYLASEYVAGWPLATLGSRASIGRPERLEIARQLTGALDAAHAAGVVHLKLDASKVKVSTATGPRATILGLGSSLIIDGAEVRPATDLLVLVRLLRDLGIKVPERQYETAAAIGDAVSS
;
A
#
# COMPACT_ATOMS: atom_id res chain seq x y z
N MET A 1 32.21 12.69 -3.10
CA MET A 1 30.73 12.70 -3.16
C MET A 1 30.36 13.12 -4.56
N THR A 2 30.15 12.15 -5.44
CA THR A 2 29.78 12.39 -6.85
C THR A 2 28.29 12.67 -6.91
N ALA A 3 27.92 13.91 -7.21
CA ALA A 3 26.55 14.30 -7.49
C ALA A 3 26.10 13.55 -8.76
N THR A 4 25.18 12.63 -8.61
CA THR A 4 24.58 11.89 -9.71
C THR A 4 23.73 12.85 -10.54
N GLN A 5 24.10 13.08 -11.79
CA GLN A 5 23.34 13.95 -12.70
C GLN A 5 21.92 13.38 -12.89
N PRO A 6 20.89 14.24 -12.90
CA PRO A 6 19.53 13.80 -13.15
C PRO A 6 19.41 13.20 -14.56
N SER A 7 18.95 11.96 -14.65
CA SER A 7 18.72 11.29 -15.93
C SER A 7 17.46 11.82 -16.61
N ARG A 8 17.47 11.93 -17.93
CA ARG A 8 16.26 12.26 -18.70
C ARG A 8 15.60 11.00 -19.23
N CYS A 9 14.27 11.00 -19.25
CA CYS A 9 13.51 9.93 -19.88
C CYS A 9 13.80 9.88 -21.40
N PRO A 10 14.22 8.74 -21.96
CA PRO A 10 14.48 8.63 -23.39
C PRO A 10 13.22 8.78 -24.26
N ARG A 11 12.02 8.55 -23.70
CA ARG A 11 10.74 8.61 -24.43
C ARG A 11 10.13 10.01 -24.46
N CYS A 12 10.15 10.77 -23.34
CA CYS A 12 9.47 12.07 -23.22
C CYS A 12 10.40 13.23 -22.82
N GLY A 13 11.69 13.00 -22.56
CA GLY A 13 12.66 14.02 -22.19
C GLY A 13 12.54 14.56 -20.75
N THR A 14 11.51 14.17 -19.98
CA THR A 14 11.31 14.65 -18.61
C THR A 14 12.49 14.28 -17.72
N VAL A 15 12.95 15.23 -16.91
CA VAL A 15 14.02 15.01 -15.93
C VAL A 15 13.50 14.11 -14.82
N ARG A 16 14.18 12.99 -14.56
CA ARG A 16 13.88 12.06 -13.48
C ARG A 16 14.54 12.56 -12.21
N ALA A 17 13.78 12.85 -11.19
CA ALA A 17 14.27 13.38 -9.91
C ALA A 17 15.09 12.35 -9.09
N VAL A 18 14.95 11.06 -9.36
CA VAL A 18 15.68 9.96 -8.71
C VAL A 18 16.02 8.90 -9.74
N GLN A 19 17.23 8.31 -9.66
CA GLN A 19 17.55 7.09 -10.41
C GLN A 19 16.70 5.93 -9.86
N VAL A 20 15.62 5.63 -10.57
CA VAL A 20 14.82 4.44 -10.29
C VAL A 20 15.32 3.34 -11.21
N ALA A 21 16.21 2.53 -10.71
CA ALA A 21 16.50 1.24 -11.27
C ALA A 21 15.65 0.22 -10.50
N PRO A 22 14.98 -0.77 -11.12
CA PRO A 22 15.23 -1.28 -12.48
C PRO A 22 14.03 -1.14 -13.45
N LEU A 23 13.12 -0.21 -13.25
CA LEU A 23 11.98 -0.03 -14.15
C LEU A 23 12.27 1.19 -15.04
N ASP A 24 12.36 0.99 -16.36
CA ASP A 24 12.43 2.07 -17.36
C ASP A 24 11.15 2.92 -17.45
N LEU A 25 10.40 2.97 -16.36
CA LEU A 25 9.12 3.65 -16.24
C LEU A 25 9.34 5.11 -15.84
N CYS A 26 9.11 6.01 -16.78
CA CYS A 26 9.03 7.43 -16.48
C CYS A 26 7.63 7.76 -15.94
N PRO A 27 7.52 8.40 -14.76
CA PRO A 27 6.21 8.80 -14.20
C PRO A 27 5.37 9.64 -15.18
N ALA A 28 6.01 10.52 -15.97
CA ALA A 28 5.32 11.31 -16.99
C ALA A 28 4.83 10.46 -18.18
N CYS A 29 5.61 9.45 -18.60
CA CYS A 29 5.15 8.51 -19.61
C CYS A 29 4.03 7.63 -19.11
N LEU A 30 4.12 7.13 -17.88
CA LEU A 30 3.06 6.36 -17.25
C LEU A 30 1.79 7.20 -17.06
N LEU A 31 1.95 8.47 -16.70
CA LEU A 31 0.82 9.41 -16.62
C LEU A 31 0.17 9.57 -17.99
N ALA A 32 0.95 9.78 -19.05
CA ALA A 32 0.44 9.88 -20.42
C ALA A 32 -0.24 8.58 -20.86
N THR A 33 0.32 7.42 -20.50
CA THR A 33 -0.20 6.08 -20.77
C THR A 33 -1.49 5.80 -19.99
N ALA A 34 -1.55 6.16 -18.72
CA ALA A 34 -2.77 6.03 -17.90
C ALA A 34 -3.91 6.93 -18.38
N LEU A 35 -3.58 7.99 -19.11
CA LEU A 35 -4.57 8.86 -19.79
C LEU A 35 -5.03 8.30 -21.15
N SER A 36 -4.31 7.33 -21.72
CA SER A 36 -4.56 6.70 -23.03
C SER A 36 -4.98 5.24 -22.83
N MET A 37 -6.09 4.98 -22.19
CA MET A 37 -6.58 3.60 -22.02
C MET A 37 -7.56 3.30 -23.15
N GLY A 38 -7.13 2.49 -24.14
CA GLY A 38 -7.87 1.84 -25.20
C GLY A 38 -9.24 2.40 -25.64
N ASP A 39 -10.03 1.63 -26.37
CA ASP A 39 -11.37 2.03 -26.80
C ASP A 39 -12.42 2.15 -25.67
N GLU A 40 -12.10 1.66 -24.45
CA GLU A 40 -12.92 1.91 -23.26
C GLU A 40 -12.29 3.03 -22.41
N PRO A 41 -13.12 4.00 -21.93
CA PRO A 41 -12.61 5.09 -21.10
C PRO A 41 -12.05 4.53 -19.79
N CYS A 42 -10.82 4.94 -19.47
CA CYS A 42 -10.23 4.63 -18.15
C CYS A 42 -11.19 5.07 -17.04
N PRO A 43 -11.56 4.20 -16.10
CA PRO A 43 -12.45 4.55 -15.01
C PRO A 43 -11.82 5.53 -14.01
N TYR A 44 -10.55 5.91 -14.20
CA TYR A 44 -9.79 6.77 -13.30
C TYR A 44 -9.11 7.92 -14.04
N GLN A 45 -9.27 9.13 -13.51
CA GLN A 45 -8.48 10.30 -13.91
C GLN A 45 -7.26 10.42 -13.01
N VAL A 46 -6.07 10.26 -13.57
CA VAL A 46 -4.80 10.43 -12.85
C VAL A 46 -4.53 11.91 -12.57
N LEU A 47 -4.19 12.24 -11.32
CA LEU A 47 -3.97 13.62 -10.86
C LEU A 47 -2.48 13.90 -10.58
N ALA A 48 -1.79 13.04 -9.82
CA ALA A 48 -0.40 13.24 -9.44
C ALA A 48 0.28 11.93 -9.03
N PRO A 49 1.59 11.76 -9.21
CA PRO A 49 2.33 10.66 -8.59
C PRO A 49 2.44 10.90 -7.08
N ILE A 50 2.21 9.86 -6.27
CA ILE A 50 2.24 9.92 -4.80
C ILE A 50 3.21 8.93 -4.17
N GLY A 51 3.79 8.02 -4.94
CA GLY A 51 4.77 7.06 -4.46
C GLY A 51 5.28 6.14 -5.54
N GLU A 52 6.37 5.47 -5.22
CA GLU A 52 7.03 4.52 -6.12
C GLU A 52 7.73 3.44 -5.29
N ASP A 53 7.72 2.21 -5.77
CA ASP A 53 8.51 1.10 -5.24
C ASP A 53 8.99 0.17 -6.37
N SER A 54 9.70 -0.90 -6.04
CA SER A 54 10.27 -1.84 -7.02
C SER A 54 9.22 -2.52 -7.92
N SER A 55 7.95 -2.46 -7.61
CA SER A 55 6.89 -3.08 -8.40
C SER A 55 6.16 -2.10 -9.33
N GLY A 56 6.27 -0.78 -9.10
CA GLY A 56 5.62 0.21 -9.95
C GLY A 56 5.44 1.57 -9.30
N VAL A 57 4.66 2.42 -9.95
CA VAL A 57 4.37 3.79 -9.54
C VAL A 57 2.93 3.90 -9.06
N THR A 58 2.72 4.61 -7.95
CA THR A 58 1.40 4.89 -7.39
C THR A 58 1.02 6.34 -7.66
N PHE A 59 -0.16 6.55 -8.17
CA PHE A 59 -0.74 7.85 -8.47
C PHE A 59 -1.94 8.13 -7.55
N LEU A 60 -2.14 9.38 -7.21
CA LEU A 60 -3.45 9.88 -6.81
C LEU A 60 -4.30 9.95 -8.06
N ALA A 61 -5.46 9.32 -8.03
CA ALA A 61 -6.42 9.37 -9.13
C ALA A 61 -7.83 9.58 -8.59
N GLN A 62 -8.74 9.97 -9.47
CA GLN A 62 -10.15 10.17 -9.18
C GLN A 62 -10.97 9.20 -10.01
N ALA A 63 -11.91 8.48 -9.37
CA ALA A 63 -12.86 7.63 -10.08
C ALA A 63 -13.80 8.47 -10.95
N LEU A 64 -14.03 8.03 -12.20
CA LEU A 64 -14.97 8.63 -13.15
C LEU A 64 -16.27 7.83 -13.11
N GLY A 65 -17.42 8.52 -13.14
CA GLY A 65 -18.73 7.86 -13.26
C GLY A 65 -19.48 7.60 -11.95
N GLY A 66 -19.05 8.19 -10.82
CA GLY A 66 -19.74 8.07 -9.53
C GLY A 66 -19.51 9.26 -8.61
N ALA A 67 -19.64 9.04 -7.30
CA ALA A 67 -19.13 9.98 -6.31
C ALA A 67 -17.66 10.24 -6.60
N ARG A 68 -17.21 11.50 -6.48
CA ARG A 68 -15.80 11.87 -6.73
C ARG A 68 -14.90 11.28 -5.65
N GLU A 69 -14.61 9.99 -5.75
CA GLU A 69 -13.76 9.28 -4.81
C GLU A 69 -12.32 9.29 -5.29
N TYR A 70 -11.40 9.62 -4.38
CA TYR A 70 -9.98 9.52 -4.64
C TYR A 70 -9.50 8.10 -4.39
N VAL A 71 -8.67 7.61 -5.30
CA VAL A 71 -8.02 6.30 -5.20
C VAL A 71 -6.50 6.45 -5.29
N ALA A 72 -5.81 5.52 -4.66
CA ALA A 72 -4.40 5.28 -4.91
C ALA A 72 -4.29 4.24 -6.04
N LEU A 73 -3.94 4.70 -7.24
CA LEU A 73 -3.81 3.89 -8.44
C LEU A 73 -2.36 3.46 -8.63
N LYS A 74 -2.05 2.21 -8.34
CA LYS A 74 -0.71 1.65 -8.56
C LYS A 74 -0.65 0.98 -9.92
N VAL A 75 0.23 1.47 -10.80
CA VAL A 75 0.52 0.87 -12.10
C VAL A 75 1.81 0.08 -11.97
N LEU A 76 1.75 -1.22 -12.25
CA LEU A 76 2.91 -2.10 -12.19
C LEU A 76 3.78 -1.93 -13.42
N GLY A 77 5.08 -2.22 -13.26
CA GLY A 77 5.99 -2.29 -14.38
C GLY A 77 5.61 -3.35 -15.41
N PRO A 78 6.27 -3.34 -16.60
CA PRO A 78 6.07 -4.35 -17.64
C PRO A 78 6.19 -5.76 -17.06
N ARG A 79 5.26 -6.65 -17.43
CA ARG A 79 5.15 -8.01 -16.89
C ARG A 79 4.66 -8.97 -17.96
N ASP A 80 5.26 -10.16 -18.00
CA ASP A 80 4.79 -11.25 -18.88
C ASP A 80 3.69 -12.09 -18.24
N ASP A 81 3.42 -11.89 -16.92
CA ASP A 81 2.44 -12.66 -16.14
C ASP A 81 1.16 -11.89 -15.78
N ALA A 82 0.79 -10.87 -16.55
CA ALA A 82 -0.38 -10.02 -16.27
C ALA A 82 -1.68 -10.83 -16.09
N ASP A 83 -1.93 -11.81 -16.94
CA ASP A 83 -3.10 -12.70 -16.84
C ASP A 83 -3.08 -13.55 -15.56
N ALA A 84 -1.90 -13.98 -15.13
CA ALA A 84 -1.75 -14.71 -13.86
C ALA A 84 -2.05 -13.82 -12.66
N VAL A 85 -1.64 -12.53 -12.69
CA VAL A 85 -1.99 -11.55 -11.67
C VAL A 85 -3.50 -11.35 -11.59
N LEU A 86 -4.18 -11.15 -12.71
CA LEU A 86 -5.64 -10.99 -12.77
C LEU A 86 -6.37 -12.25 -12.29
N SER A 87 -5.85 -13.44 -12.63
CA SER A 87 -6.40 -14.71 -12.18
C SER A 87 -6.26 -14.88 -10.67
N ARG A 88 -5.09 -14.55 -10.11
CA ARG A 88 -4.87 -14.53 -8.65
C ARG A 88 -5.80 -13.55 -7.95
N TYR A 89 -6.01 -12.35 -8.51
CA TYR A 89 -6.98 -11.40 -7.95
C TYR A 89 -8.38 -11.97 -7.90
N ARG A 90 -8.89 -12.56 -8.99
CA ARG A 90 -10.22 -13.20 -9.00
C ARG A 90 -10.37 -14.23 -7.90
N ARG A 91 -9.32 -15.02 -7.65
CA ARG A 91 -9.27 -16.00 -6.57
C ARG A 91 -9.31 -15.34 -5.18
N TRP A 92 -8.55 -14.26 -4.96
CA TRP A 92 -8.43 -13.62 -3.65
C TRP A 92 -9.51 -12.57 -3.37
N LYS A 93 -10.23 -12.10 -4.39
CA LYS A 93 -11.25 -11.06 -4.27
C LYS A 93 -12.29 -11.32 -3.16
N PRO A 94 -12.86 -12.52 -3.01
CA PRO A 94 -13.83 -12.78 -1.92
C PRO A 94 -13.22 -12.62 -0.53
N ALA A 95 -12.02 -13.15 -0.29
CA ALA A 95 -11.32 -13.05 0.98
C ALA A 95 -10.94 -11.59 1.29
N LEU A 96 -10.41 -10.83 0.31
CA LEU A 96 -10.11 -9.41 0.45
C LEU A 96 -11.37 -8.59 0.77
N ALA A 97 -12.48 -8.88 0.12
CA ALA A 97 -13.76 -8.21 0.36
C ALA A 97 -14.35 -8.51 1.75
N SER A 98 -14.01 -9.66 2.34
CA SER A 98 -14.46 -10.02 3.70
C SER A 98 -13.68 -9.31 4.80
N VAL A 99 -12.51 -8.73 4.51
CA VAL A 99 -11.75 -7.93 5.47
C VAL A 99 -12.43 -6.58 5.67
N GLN A 100 -13.26 -6.47 6.70
CA GLN A 100 -13.98 -5.24 7.05
C GLN A 100 -13.37 -4.61 8.31
N HIS A 101 -12.35 -3.78 8.14
CA HIS A 101 -11.71 -3.07 9.24
C HIS A 101 -11.36 -1.63 8.84
N PRO A 102 -11.67 -0.61 9.67
CA PRO A 102 -11.45 0.81 9.33
C PRO A 102 -9.98 1.19 9.16
N SER A 103 -9.06 0.37 9.67
CA SER A 103 -7.62 0.56 9.54
C SER A 103 -6.99 -0.27 8.41
N VAL A 104 -7.78 -0.71 7.44
CA VAL A 104 -7.32 -1.37 6.20
C VAL A 104 -7.83 -0.57 5.01
N ALA A 105 -6.93 -0.09 4.15
CA ALA A 105 -7.30 0.48 2.86
C ALA A 105 -7.75 -0.63 1.92
N LYS A 106 -8.99 -0.55 1.47
CA LYS A 106 -9.60 -1.58 0.60
C LYS A 106 -9.01 -1.53 -0.80
N LEU A 107 -8.79 -2.69 -1.39
CA LEU A 107 -8.58 -2.82 -2.82
C LEU A 107 -9.94 -2.68 -3.52
N VAL A 108 -10.07 -1.65 -4.36
CA VAL A 108 -11.32 -1.28 -5.05
C VAL A 108 -11.42 -2.02 -6.37
N ASP A 109 -10.33 -2.00 -7.15
CA ASP A 109 -10.33 -2.54 -8.50
C ASP A 109 -8.93 -2.99 -8.94
N ILE A 110 -8.89 -3.84 -9.97
CA ILE A 110 -7.68 -4.25 -10.67
C ILE A 110 -8.02 -4.48 -12.15
N GLY A 111 -7.12 -4.06 -13.02
CA GLY A 111 -7.31 -4.21 -14.46
C GLY A 111 -6.02 -4.02 -15.24
N LEU A 112 -6.17 -3.83 -16.55
CA LEU A 112 -5.08 -3.55 -17.47
C LEU A 112 -5.20 -2.15 -18.04
N THR A 113 -4.05 -1.50 -18.25
CA THR A 113 -3.98 -0.29 -19.09
C THR A 113 -4.02 -0.69 -20.58
N ALA A 114 -4.18 0.30 -21.47
CA ALA A 114 -4.16 0.05 -22.91
C ALA A 114 -2.86 -0.62 -23.40
N GLU A 115 -1.74 -0.33 -22.72
CA GLU A 115 -0.45 -0.95 -23.03
C GLU A 115 -0.24 -2.30 -22.33
N GLY A 116 -1.26 -2.85 -21.67
CA GLY A 116 -1.20 -4.13 -21.00
C GLY A 116 -0.55 -4.10 -19.61
N HIS A 117 -0.29 -2.94 -19.02
CA HIS A 117 0.19 -2.87 -17.64
C HIS A 117 -0.92 -3.16 -16.66
N VAL A 118 -0.63 -3.98 -15.65
CA VAL A 118 -1.57 -4.20 -14.54
C VAL A 118 -1.66 -2.95 -13.68
N TYR A 119 -2.88 -2.51 -13.35
CA TYR A 119 -3.11 -1.52 -12.31
C TYR A 119 -3.89 -2.10 -11.13
N LEU A 120 -3.64 -1.55 -9.95
CA LEU A 120 -4.40 -1.80 -8.73
C LEU A 120 -4.93 -0.46 -8.21
N ALA A 121 -6.24 -0.33 -8.06
CA ALA A 121 -6.88 0.83 -7.44
C ALA A 121 -7.27 0.46 -6.01
N SER A 122 -6.82 1.25 -5.04
CA SER A 122 -7.19 1.12 -3.62
C SER A 122 -7.71 2.44 -3.08
N GLU A 123 -8.41 2.40 -1.95
CA GLU A 123 -8.84 3.61 -1.25
C GLU A 123 -7.64 4.54 -1.01
N TYR A 124 -7.80 5.83 -1.34
CA TYR A 124 -6.78 6.82 -1.00
C TYR A 124 -6.86 7.17 0.47
N VAL A 125 -5.76 7.03 1.16
CA VAL A 125 -5.63 7.35 2.58
C VAL A 125 -4.77 8.60 2.75
N ALA A 126 -5.38 9.68 3.21
CA ALA A 126 -4.66 10.89 3.60
C ALA A 126 -3.92 10.66 4.91
N GLY A 127 -2.71 11.23 5.02
CA GLY A 127 -1.88 11.12 6.21
C GLY A 127 -0.40 10.91 5.89
N TRP A 128 0.40 10.80 6.92
CA TRP A 128 1.85 10.64 6.83
C TRP A 128 2.24 9.16 6.99
N PRO A 129 3.25 8.66 6.28
CA PRO A 129 3.80 7.35 6.58
C PRO A 129 4.22 7.25 8.05
N LEU A 130 3.96 6.13 8.70
CA LEU A 130 4.38 5.88 10.08
C LEU A 130 5.90 6.10 10.25
N ALA A 131 6.68 5.76 9.22
CA ALA A 131 8.12 5.99 9.17
C ALA A 131 8.54 7.45 9.41
N THR A 132 7.67 8.42 9.07
CA THR A 132 7.97 9.86 9.20
C THR A 132 7.19 10.53 10.34
N LEU A 133 6.40 9.78 11.09
CA LEU A 133 5.50 10.34 12.09
C LEU A 133 6.28 11.07 13.20
N GLY A 134 7.35 10.48 13.72
CA GLY A 134 8.15 11.06 14.80
C GLY A 134 8.81 12.40 14.45
N SER A 135 9.06 12.69 13.17
CA SER A 135 9.61 13.97 12.70
C SER A 135 8.55 15.02 12.37
N ARG A 136 7.27 14.62 12.30
CA ARG A 136 6.17 15.49 11.83
C ARG A 136 5.11 15.79 12.87
N ALA A 137 4.94 14.92 13.85
CA ALA A 137 3.98 15.10 14.92
C ALA A 137 4.53 14.52 16.23
N SER A 138 4.40 15.26 17.31
CA SER A 138 4.61 14.72 18.65
C SER A 138 3.34 13.97 19.04
N ILE A 139 3.45 12.62 19.15
CA ILE A 139 2.36 11.78 19.63
C ILE A 139 2.70 11.22 21.01
N GLY A 140 1.77 11.38 21.94
CA GLY A 140 1.90 10.88 23.30
C GLY A 140 1.74 9.36 23.39
N ARG A 141 1.92 8.83 24.60
CA ARG A 141 1.74 7.39 24.85
C ARG A 141 0.31 6.92 24.53
N PRO A 142 -0.77 7.64 24.89
CA PRO A 142 -2.14 7.22 24.59
C PRO A 142 -2.39 7.06 23.07
N GLU A 143 -1.92 8.01 22.27
CA GLU A 143 -2.07 7.97 20.81
C GLU A 143 -1.29 6.80 20.19
N ARG A 144 -0.10 6.51 20.71
CA ARG A 144 0.70 5.36 20.26
C ARG A 144 0.02 4.03 20.57
N LEU A 145 -0.59 3.90 21.74
CA LEU A 145 -1.36 2.71 22.12
C LEU A 145 -2.61 2.56 21.24
N GLU A 146 -3.28 3.66 20.91
CA GLU A 146 -4.43 3.61 20.00
C GLU A 146 -4.01 3.19 18.59
N ILE A 147 -2.88 3.69 18.06
CA ILE A 147 -2.31 3.22 16.79
C ILE A 147 -1.99 1.72 16.87
N ALA A 148 -1.40 1.26 17.97
CA ALA A 148 -1.11 -0.17 18.17
C ALA A 148 -2.39 -1.01 18.11
N ARG A 149 -3.42 -0.62 18.84
CA ARG A 149 -4.72 -1.30 18.85
C ARG A 149 -5.34 -1.38 17.45
N GLN A 150 -5.25 -0.30 16.69
CA GLN A 150 -5.76 -0.26 15.31
C GLN A 150 -4.99 -1.20 14.38
N LEU A 151 -3.66 -1.24 14.47
CA LEU A 151 -2.83 -2.10 13.63
C LEU A 151 -2.99 -3.59 13.98
N THR A 152 -3.06 -3.91 15.28
CA THR A 152 -3.30 -5.29 15.73
C THR A 152 -4.66 -5.79 15.29
N GLY A 153 -5.74 -5.00 15.47
CA GLY A 153 -7.08 -5.34 15.02
C GLY A 153 -7.20 -5.49 13.50
N ALA A 154 -6.50 -4.63 12.75
CA ALA A 154 -6.49 -4.71 11.29
C ALA A 154 -5.83 -5.99 10.76
N LEU A 155 -4.68 -6.38 11.32
CA LEU A 155 -4.02 -7.63 10.93
C LEU A 155 -4.77 -8.87 11.41
N ASP A 156 -5.38 -8.81 12.60
CA ASP A 156 -6.19 -9.91 13.10
C ASP A 156 -7.40 -10.17 12.19
N ALA A 157 -8.11 -9.12 11.79
CA ALA A 157 -9.21 -9.21 10.83
C ALA A 157 -8.77 -9.75 9.46
N ALA A 158 -7.58 -9.35 8.98
CA ALA A 158 -7.03 -9.86 7.73
C ALA A 158 -6.67 -11.35 7.82
N HIS A 159 -5.98 -11.76 8.89
CA HIS A 159 -5.57 -13.15 9.12
C HIS A 159 -6.78 -14.07 9.32
N ALA A 160 -7.83 -13.61 10.01
CA ALA A 160 -9.10 -14.34 10.15
C ALA A 160 -9.78 -14.60 8.79
N ALA A 161 -9.60 -13.70 7.82
CA ALA A 161 -10.05 -13.88 6.43
C ALA A 161 -9.08 -14.70 5.57
N GLY A 162 -7.99 -15.21 6.14
CA GLY A 162 -6.93 -15.92 5.41
C GLY A 162 -6.06 -15.01 4.53
N VAL A 163 -6.10 -13.70 4.72
CA VAL A 163 -5.33 -12.71 3.96
C VAL A 163 -4.12 -12.26 4.78
N VAL A 164 -2.96 -12.20 4.14
CA VAL A 164 -1.69 -11.73 4.74
C VAL A 164 -1.14 -10.55 3.95
N HIS A 165 -0.30 -9.76 4.60
CA HIS A 165 0.35 -8.61 3.96
C HIS A 165 1.71 -8.97 3.35
N LEU A 166 2.55 -9.66 4.10
CA LEU A 166 3.90 -10.16 3.78
C LEU A 166 4.97 -9.08 3.51
N LYS A 167 4.57 -7.90 3.05
CA LYS A 167 5.46 -6.74 2.79
C LYS A 167 5.07 -5.54 3.66
N LEU A 168 4.55 -5.79 4.87
CA LEU A 168 4.25 -4.73 5.83
C LEU A 168 5.55 -4.05 6.27
N ASP A 169 5.54 -2.73 6.31
CA ASP A 169 6.58 -1.89 6.88
C ASP A 169 6.00 -0.52 7.27
N ALA A 170 6.80 0.34 7.89
CA ALA A 170 6.33 1.66 8.35
C ALA A 170 5.91 2.61 7.20
N SER A 171 6.31 2.34 5.95
CA SER A 171 5.86 3.11 4.77
C SER A 171 4.47 2.69 4.30
N LYS A 172 4.07 1.44 4.61
CA LYS A 172 2.76 0.85 4.28
C LYS A 172 1.70 1.14 5.34
N VAL A 173 2.03 1.96 6.35
CA VAL A 173 1.07 2.44 7.34
C VAL A 173 0.97 3.95 7.22
N LYS A 174 -0.23 4.47 6.96
CA LYS A 174 -0.53 5.90 7.01
C LYS A 174 -1.14 6.25 8.36
N VAL A 175 -0.70 7.38 8.92
CA VAL A 175 -1.26 7.93 10.15
C VAL A 175 -1.77 9.34 9.91
N SER A 176 -3.01 9.60 10.30
CA SER A 176 -3.62 10.92 10.38
C SER A 176 -3.90 11.27 11.84
N THR A 177 -3.72 12.54 12.21
CA THR A 177 -3.98 13.04 13.56
C THR A 177 -5.02 14.15 13.58
N ALA A 178 -5.66 14.46 12.45
CA ALA A 178 -6.58 15.60 12.32
C ALA A 178 -7.82 15.49 13.24
N THR A 179 -8.34 14.29 13.44
CA THR A 179 -9.51 14.01 14.29
C THR A 179 -9.22 12.96 15.37
N GLY A 180 -7.95 12.86 15.78
CA GLY A 180 -7.41 11.80 16.61
C GLY A 180 -6.52 10.85 15.82
N PRO A 181 -5.71 10.01 16.48
CA PRO A 181 -4.77 9.12 15.82
C PRO A 181 -5.53 8.03 15.04
N ARG A 182 -5.33 8.03 13.72
CA ARG A 182 -5.91 7.03 12.83
C ARG A 182 -4.80 6.40 11.99
N ALA A 183 -4.55 5.13 12.21
CA ALA A 183 -3.61 4.33 11.43
C ALA A 183 -4.35 3.49 10.40
N THR A 184 -3.83 3.39 9.19
CA THR A 184 -4.39 2.58 8.11
C THR A 184 -3.29 1.83 7.37
N ILE A 185 -3.44 0.52 7.24
CA ILE A 185 -2.56 -0.37 6.50
C ILE A 185 -2.90 -0.27 5.01
N LEU A 186 -1.88 -0.09 4.18
CA LEU A 186 -1.99 0.01 2.72
C LEU A 186 -1.48 -1.26 2.05
N GLY A 187 -2.12 -1.68 0.96
CA GLY A 187 -1.62 -2.74 0.10
C GLY A 187 -1.79 -4.16 0.66
N LEU A 188 -2.74 -4.35 1.58
CA LEU A 188 -3.09 -5.69 2.06
C LEU A 188 -3.40 -6.64 0.90
N GLY A 189 -2.84 -7.85 0.92
CA GLY A 189 -3.04 -8.86 -0.11
C GLY A 189 -2.28 -8.62 -1.43
N SER A 190 -1.59 -7.48 -1.60
CA SER A 190 -0.85 -7.19 -2.84
C SER A 190 0.18 -8.27 -3.17
N SER A 191 0.90 -8.80 -2.18
CA SER A 191 1.89 -9.86 -2.41
C SER A 191 1.26 -11.18 -2.86
N LEU A 192 0.05 -11.48 -2.39
CA LEU A 192 -0.71 -12.67 -2.83
C LEU A 192 -1.12 -12.56 -4.30
N ILE A 193 -1.47 -11.35 -4.74
CA ILE A 193 -1.93 -11.05 -6.09
C ILE A 193 -0.75 -10.89 -7.06
N ILE A 194 0.20 -10.01 -6.73
CA ILE A 194 1.29 -9.62 -7.62
C ILE A 194 2.34 -10.73 -7.72
N ASP A 195 2.77 -11.26 -6.56
CA ASP A 195 3.91 -12.19 -6.48
C ASP A 195 3.46 -13.66 -6.41
N GLY A 196 2.17 -13.92 -6.16
CA GLY A 196 1.67 -15.28 -5.92
C GLY A 196 2.23 -15.89 -4.62
N ALA A 197 2.53 -15.06 -3.64
CA ALA A 197 3.16 -15.48 -2.39
C ALA A 197 2.26 -16.42 -1.58
N GLU A 198 2.88 -17.29 -0.79
CA GLU A 198 2.18 -18.17 0.14
C GLU A 198 1.67 -17.42 1.37
N VAL A 199 0.57 -17.90 1.94
CA VAL A 199 -0.01 -17.35 3.17
C VAL A 199 0.87 -17.72 4.37
N ARG A 200 1.52 -16.74 4.99
CA ARG A 200 2.41 -16.90 6.15
C ARG A 200 2.15 -15.80 7.18
N PRO A 201 1.13 -15.92 8.04
CA PRO A 201 0.78 -14.89 9.03
C PRO A 201 1.94 -14.51 9.96
N ALA A 202 2.78 -15.46 10.32
CA ALA A 202 3.93 -15.22 11.21
C ALA A 202 4.87 -14.10 10.71
N THR A 203 5.00 -13.91 9.39
CA THR A 203 5.80 -12.81 8.82
C THR A 203 5.22 -11.45 9.22
N ASP A 204 3.91 -11.28 9.12
CA ASP A 204 3.24 -10.03 9.49
C ASP A 204 3.34 -9.77 11.01
N LEU A 205 3.24 -10.81 11.84
CA LEU A 205 3.34 -10.70 13.30
C LEU A 205 4.72 -10.22 13.73
N LEU A 206 5.78 -10.74 13.13
CA LEU A 206 7.16 -10.30 13.40
C LEU A 206 7.35 -8.83 13.05
N VAL A 207 6.84 -8.41 11.91
CA VAL A 207 6.92 -7.00 11.49
C VAL A 207 6.06 -6.11 12.38
N LEU A 208 4.85 -6.55 12.76
CA LEU A 208 3.99 -5.82 13.68
C LEU A 208 4.71 -5.55 15.01
N VAL A 209 5.31 -6.56 15.64
CA VAL A 209 6.10 -6.41 16.87
C VAL A 209 7.20 -5.36 16.71
N ARG A 210 7.90 -5.37 15.57
CA ARG A 210 8.94 -4.37 15.27
C ARG A 210 8.34 -2.97 15.16
N LEU A 211 7.27 -2.78 14.40
CA LEU A 211 6.60 -1.48 14.24
C LEU A 211 6.12 -0.91 15.57
N LEU A 212 5.60 -1.75 16.48
CA LEU A 212 5.16 -1.31 17.80
C LEU A 212 6.35 -0.90 18.68
N ARG A 213 7.47 -1.60 18.61
CA ARG A 213 8.72 -1.22 19.29
C ARG A 213 9.27 0.11 18.75
N ASP A 214 9.24 0.31 17.44
CA ASP A 214 9.66 1.57 16.79
C ASP A 214 8.76 2.75 17.21
N LEU A 215 7.50 2.48 17.56
CA LEU A 215 6.59 3.45 18.21
C LEU A 215 6.90 3.68 19.70
N GLY A 216 7.91 3.01 20.27
CA GLY A 216 8.26 3.11 21.69
C GLY A 216 7.30 2.35 22.61
N ILE A 217 6.57 1.37 22.08
CA ILE A 217 5.69 0.49 22.85
C ILE A 217 6.48 -0.74 23.29
N LYS A 218 6.43 -1.06 24.58
CA LYS A 218 7.04 -2.28 25.10
C LYS A 218 6.20 -3.49 24.69
N VAL A 219 6.76 -4.34 23.84
CA VAL A 219 6.16 -5.63 23.44
C VAL A 219 6.95 -6.74 24.13
N PRO A 220 6.33 -7.57 24.98
CA PRO A 220 7.00 -8.70 25.64
C PRO A 220 7.69 -9.64 24.64
N GLU A 221 8.85 -10.19 25.04
CA GLU A 221 9.60 -11.16 24.22
C GLU A 221 9.00 -12.55 24.38
N ARG A 222 8.07 -12.89 23.52
CA ARG A 222 7.47 -14.22 23.40
C ARG A 222 7.00 -14.47 21.98
N GLN A 223 6.69 -15.71 21.65
CA GLN A 223 6.00 -16.03 20.39
C GLN A 223 4.53 -15.62 20.49
N TYR A 224 4.02 -15.08 19.40
CA TYR A 224 2.62 -14.70 19.24
C TYR A 224 2.03 -15.46 18.06
N GLU A 225 0.85 -16.04 18.27
CA GLU A 225 0.14 -16.79 17.23
C GLU A 225 -0.83 -15.89 16.44
N THR A 226 -1.29 -14.80 17.06
CA THR A 226 -2.24 -13.86 16.46
C THR A 226 -1.85 -12.41 16.72
N ALA A 227 -2.35 -11.50 15.88
CA ALA A 227 -2.18 -10.08 16.09
C ALA A 227 -2.95 -9.58 17.32
N ALA A 228 -4.13 -10.17 17.60
CA ALA A 228 -4.90 -9.89 18.81
C ALA A 228 -4.08 -10.16 20.08
N ALA A 229 -3.37 -11.30 20.16
CA ALA A 229 -2.51 -11.62 21.31
C ALA A 229 -1.38 -10.60 21.55
N ILE A 230 -0.89 -9.95 20.49
CA ILE A 230 0.05 -8.82 20.60
C ILE A 230 -0.66 -7.60 21.16
N GLY A 231 -1.87 -7.29 20.67
CA GLY A 231 -2.71 -6.19 21.15
C GLY A 231 -2.98 -6.27 22.66
N ASP A 232 -3.37 -7.44 23.15
CA ASP A 232 -3.62 -7.70 24.57
C ASP A 232 -2.36 -7.49 25.40
N ALA A 233 -1.21 -7.97 24.90
CA ALA A 233 0.06 -7.88 25.62
C ALA A 233 0.59 -6.44 25.77
N VAL A 234 0.21 -5.51 24.89
CA VAL A 234 0.67 -4.10 24.96
C VAL A 234 -0.33 -3.18 25.67
N SER A 235 -1.54 -3.65 25.88
CA SER A 235 -2.63 -2.92 26.59
C SER A 235 -2.58 -3.15 28.10
N SER A 236 -1.85 -4.19 28.54
CA SER A 236 -1.62 -4.53 29.95
C SER A 236 -0.46 -3.74 30.53
#